data_6cdddb76d5a9339728c6397e0347879c
#
_entry.id   6cdddb76d5a9339728c6397e0347879c
#
_cell.length_a   1.000
_cell.length_b   1.000
_cell.length_c   1.000
_cell.angle_alpha   90.00
_cell.angle_beta   90.00
_cell.angle_gamma   90.00
#
_symmetry.space_group_name_H-M   'P 1'
#
loop_
_entity.id
_entity.type
_entity.pdbx_description
1 polymer ?
#
loop_
_entity_poly.entity_id
_entity_poly.type
_entity_poly.pdbx_seq_one_letter_code
_entity_poly.pdbx_strand_id
1 'polypeptide(L)' 'MGKQSKRENKTIYQICREEAGLTRSEASEKMTAVSDSKIEKFEYEIQEPTPYDIIQMADAYRRPDLC' A
#
# COMPACT_ATOMS: atom_id res chain seq x y z
N MET A 1 7.76 -16.76 -17.15
CA MET A 1 7.39 -16.19 -16.64
C MET A 1 6.14 -15.75 -16.64
N GLY A 2 5.29 -16.41 -16.90
CA GLY A 2 4.02 -15.98 -16.87
C GLY A 2 3.56 -15.59 -15.57
N LYS A 3 4.29 -15.83 -14.60
CA LYS A 3 3.91 -15.42 -13.36
C LYS A 3 3.59 -14.06 -13.35
N GLN A 4 3.89 -13.37 -14.33
CA GLN A 4 3.59 -12.05 -14.31
C GLN A 4 2.18 -11.87 -14.18
N SER A 5 1.37 -12.73 -14.68
CA SER A 5 -0.02 -12.49 -14.62
C SER A 5 -0.50 -12.33 -13.21
N LYS A 6 0.15 -12.94 -12.28
CA LYS A 6 -0.27 -12.75 -10.97
C LYS A 6 -0.04 -11.40 -10.52
N ARG A 7 0.94 -10.74 -11.08
CA ARG A 7 1.24 -9.44 -10.61
C ARG A 7 0.17 -8.52 -10.96
N GLU A 8 -0.61 -8.79 -11.97
CA GLU A 8 -1.63 -7.87 -12.35
C GLU A 8 -2.66 -7.68 -11.27
N ASN A 9 -2.72 -8.57 -10.32
CA ASN A 9 -3.67 -8.44 -9.25
C ASN A 9 -3.15 -7.63 -8.09
N LYS A 10 -1.93 -7.12 -8.18
CA LYS A 10 -1.36 -6.34 -7.10
C LYS A 10 -1.14 -4.92 -7.54
N THR A 11 -1.58 -3.99 -6.72
CA THR A 11 -1.32 -2.58 -6.98
C THR A 11 0.05 -2.24 -6.46
N ILE A 12 0.54 -1.07 -6.83
CA ILE A 12 1.82 -0.59 -6.36
C ILE A 12 1.78 -0.47 -4.84
N TYR A 13 0.61 -0.19 -4.26
CA TYR A 13 0.50 -0.03 -2.81
C TYR A 13 0.78 -1.35 -2.09
N GLN A 14 0.23 -2.45 -2.62
CA GLN A 14 0.47 -3.74 -2.02
C GLN A 14 1.92 -4.17 -2.22
N ILE A 15 2.47 -3.94 -3.41
CA ILE A 15 3.84 -4.31 -3.70
C ILE A 15 4.79 -3.58 -2.76
N CYS A 16 4.60 -2.29 -2.58
CA CYS A 16 5.47 -1.52 -1.70
C CYS A 16 5.36 -1.97 -0.26
N ARG A 17 4.15 -2.30 0.18
CA ARG A 17 3.97 -2.78 1.55
C ARG A 17 4.70 -4.10 1.75
N GLU A 18 4.56 -5.01 0.79
CA GLU A 18 5.20 -6.31 0.91
C GLU A 18 6.72 -6.19 0.85
N GLU A 19 7.22 -5.29 0.02
CA GLU A 19 8.65 -5.07 -0.05
C GLU A 19 9.19 -4.47 1.24
N ALA A 20 8.37 -3.72 1.94
CA ALA A 20 8.76 -3.16 3.22
C ALA A 20 8.68 -4.21 4.33
N GLY A 21 8.10 -5.38 4.04
CA GLY A 21 8.02 -6.44 5.03
C GLY A 21 6.94 -6.24 6.06
N LEU A 22 5.89 -5.49 5.72
CA LEU A 22 4.85 -5.15 6.67
C LEU A 22 3.54 -5.86 6.33
N THR A 23 2.82 -6.28 7.36
CA THR A 23 1.44 -6.72 7.17
C THR A 23 0.60 -5.45 7.13
N ARG A 24 -0.68 -5.60 6.74
CA ARG A 24 -1.59 -4.44 6.72
C ARG A 24 -1.72 -3.84 8.11
N SER A 25 -1.78 -4.70 9.12
CA SER A 25 -1.91 -4.22 10.48
C SER A 25 -0.67 -3.43 10.90
N GLU A 26 0.50 -3.95 10.57
CA GLU A 26 1.73 -3.25 10.91
C GLU A 26 1.85 -1.94 10.18
N ALA A 27 1.43 -1.93 8.92
CA ALA A 27 1.48 -0.71 8.13
C ALA A 27 0.55 0.34 8.72
N SER A 28 -0.64 -0.07 9.16
CA SER A 28 -1.59 0.89 9.70
C SER A 28 -1.07 1.52 11.00
N GLU A 29 -0.27 0.77 11.74
CA GLU A 29 0.30 1.31 12.96
C GLU A 29 1.32 2.39 12.69
N LYS A 30 1.90 2.40 11.51
CA LYS A 30 2.88 3.41 11.16
C LYS A 30 2.22 4.63 10.55
N MET A 31 0.93 4.58 10.30
CA MET A 31 0.21 5.67 9.69
C MET A 31 -0.81 6.21 10.66
N THR A 32 -0.96 7.52 10.72
CA THR A 32 -1.86 8.10 11.69
C THR A 32 -3.30 8.16 11.22
N ALA A 33 -3.52 8.18 9.92
CA ALA A 33 -4.86 8.39 9.39
C ALA A 33 -5.38 7.27 8.51
N VAL A 34 -4.66 6.15 8.44
CA VAL A 34 -5.02 5.08 7.52
C VAL A 34 -5.09 3.78 8.31
N SER A 35 -6.26 3.15 8.32
CA SER A 35 -6.43 1.90 9.02
C SER A 35 -6.12 0.75 8.08
N ASP A 36 -6.03 -0.46 8.62
CA ASP A 36 -5.74 -1.62 7.80
C ASP A 36 -6.88 -1.89 6.82
N SER A 37 -8.11 -1.57 7.19
CA SER A 37 -9.23 -1.70 6.27
C SER A 37 -9.06 -0.75 5.09
N LYS A 38 -8.60 0.46 5.35
CA LYS A 38 -8.39 1.41 4.28
C LYS A 38 -7.25 0.95 3.38
N ILE A 39 -6.18 0.41 3.96
CA ILE A 39 -5.07 -0.10 3.18
C ILE A 39 -5.57 -1.19 2.25
N GLU A 40 -6.43 -2.07 2.75
CA GLU A 40 -6.97 -3.13 1.93
C GLU A 40 -7.76 -2.56 0.77
N LYS A 41 -8.57 -1.54 1.01
CA LYS A 41 -9.36 -0.94 -0.04
C LYS A 41 -8.50 -0.28 -1.10
N PHE A 42 -7.40 0.34 -0.69
CA PHE A 42 -6.48 0.95 -1.64
C PHE A 42 -5.82 -0.14 -2.48
N GLU A 43 -5.43 -1.25 -1.85
CA GLU A 43 -4.72 -2.32 -2.54
C GLU A 43 -5.62 -3.04 -3.54
N TYR A 44 -6.91 -3.10 -3.26
CA TYR A 44 -7.84 -3.76 -4.15
C TYR A 44 -8.55 -2.77 -5.08
N GLU A 45 -8.12 -1.52 -5.03
CA GLU A 45 -8.68 -0.47 -5.90
C GLU A 45 -10.17 -0.25 -5.67
N ILE A 46 -10.64 -0.53 -4.48
CA ILE A 46 -12.01 -0.24 -4.11
C ILE A 46 -12.16 1.23 -3.80
N GLN A 47 -11.11 1.85 -3.29
CA GLN A 47 -11.11 3.25 -2.93
C GLN A 47 -9.76 3.85 -3.32
N GLU A 48 -9.77 5.05 -3.86
CA GLU A 48 -8.52 5.70 -4.22
C GLU A 48 -7.98 6.47 -3.04
N PRO A 49 -6.68 6.39 -2.77
CA PRO A 49 -6.11 7.16 -1.68
C PRO A 49 -6.02 8.64 -2.05
N THR A 50 -6.19 9.49 -1.06
CA THR A 50 -5.99 10.92 -1.26
C THR A 50 -4.49 11.18 -1.30
N PRO A 51 -4.06 12.37 -1.74
CA PRO A 51 -2.63 12.69 -1.71
C PRO A 51 -2.04 12.56 -0.31
N TYR A 52 -2.81 12.89 0.72
CA TYR A 52 -2.32 12.75 2.08
C TYR A 52 -2.12 11.27 2.42
N ASP A 53 -3.04 10.41 1.99
CA ASP A 53 -2.91 8.97 2.24
C ASP A 53 -1.67 8.43 1.53
N ILE A 54 -1.39 8.91 0.33
CA ILE A 54 -0.22 8.47 -0.42
C ILE A 54 1.06 8.88 0.31
N ILE A 55 1.09 10.08 0.87
CA ILE A 55 2.24 10.55 1.62
C ILE A 55 2.45 9.66 2.85
N GLN A 56 1.36 9.30 3.53
CA GLN A 56 1.44 8.43 4.68
C GLN A 56 2.03 7.07 4.29
N MET A 57 1.54 6.51 3.19
CA MET A 57 2.03 5.21 2.74
C MET A 57 3.48 5.28 2.29
N ALA A 58 3.85 6.34 1.58
CA ALA A 58 5.22 6.51 1.12
C ALA A 58 6.18 6.56 2.29
N ASP A 59 5.79 7.25 3.35
CA ASP A 59 6.61 7.36 4.53
C ASP A 59 6.68 6.03 5.27
N ALA A 60 5.55 5.35 5.43
CA ALA A 60 5.50 4.10 6.16
C ALA A 60 6.28 3.00 5.44
N TYR A 61 6.20 2.98 4.12
CA TYR A 61 6.87 1.96 3.33
C TYR A 61 8.27 2.38 2.88
N ARG A 62 8.66 3.60 3.20
CA ARG A 62 9.96 4.11 2.81
C ARG A 62 10.12 4.10 1.31
N ARG A 63 9.06 4.47 0.60
CA ARG A 63 9.06 4.52 -0.86
C ARG A 63 8.66 5.90 -1.31
N PRO A 64 9.60 6.84 -1.34
CA PRO A 64 9.27 8.21 -1.75
C PRO A 64 8.76 8.29 -3.18
N ASP A 65 9.02 7.28 -3.98
CA ASP A 65 8.52 7.26 -5.35
C ASP A 65 7.01 7.02 -5.42
N LEU A 66 6.36 6.72 -4.31
CA LEU A 66 4.92 6.64 -4.33
C LEU A 66 4.29 8.03 -4.43
N CYS A 67 4.99 9.05 -4.10
CA CYS A 67 4.44 10.41 -4.13
C CYS A 67 4.46 11.02 -5.53
#